data_ebdab90f55363ff28f3406a8c83ca66e
#
_entry.id   ebdab90f55363ff28f3406a8c83ca66e
#
_cell.length_a   1.000
_cell.length_b   1.000
_cell.length_c   1.000
_cell.angle_alpha   90.00
_cell.angle_beta   90.00
_cell.angle_gamma   90.00
#
_symmetry.space_group_name_H-M   'P 1'
#
loop_
_entity.id
_entity.type
_entity.pdbx_description
1 polymer ?
#
loop_
_entity_poly.entity_id
_entity_poly.type
_entity_poly.pdbx_seq_one_letter_code
_entity_poly.pdbx_strand_id
1 'polypeptide(L)'
;MSRQIAKRNGVKYIIRYLFYFILLININSCKTYNIIPEKEDTPKHDFDINLSGDTPNYSEMKCWVEHPEKADHYASLPKNYTDSLYNSNSRIDVFFVHPTLYTKGNRWNADINDKKLNRQIGNAAIKNQGSVFLGIANIYAPHYRQMHIQSYYDLKNGLQAFDLAFSDVENAFMYYWKNNNKGNKFIISGHSQGTNHAERLLKEVILKNESMKNQLIISYLPGMPIIQFHEELPPCNSPNEVNCFLSWRTLAEGYLPGDWDSSDSISCVNPISWKTDTVISENENHLGILFQNHKTHYPNSIAAYNHKGVVWIKPIKIPFANFYRMDNYHIADYNLFWINIRNNLRYRLKENGYN
;
A
#
# COMPACT_ATOMS: atom_id res chain seq x y z
N MET A 1 -50.65 -8.89 -41.95
CA MET A 1 -49.15 -8.97 -41.99
C MET A 1 -48.45 -7.69 -41.52
N SER A 2 -49.06 -6.50 -41.50
CA SER A 2 -48.44 -5.22 -41.14
C SER A 2 -48.32 -4.92 -39.64
N ARG A 3 -49.16 -5.49 -38.78
CA ARG A 3 -49.13 -5.25 -37.32
C ARG A 3 -48.05 -6.05 -36.54
N GLN A 4 -47.52 -7.15 -37.06
CA GLN A 4 -46.47 -7.92 -36.42
C GLN A 4 -45.05 -7.36 -36.69
N ILE A 5 -44.83 -6.66 -37.78
CA ILE A 5 -43.57 -6.03 -38.14
C ILE A 5 -43.31 -4.78 -37.29
N ALA A 6 -44.33 -3.99 -36.98
CA ALA A 6 -44.21 -2.80 -36.13
C ALA A 6 -43.86 -3.13 -34.66
N LYS A 7 -44.41 -4.25 -34.13
CA LYS A 7 -44.08 -4.71 -32.76
C LYS A 7 -42.62 -5.20 -32.63
N ARG A 8 -42.07 -5.85 -33.67
CA ARG A 8 -40.66 -6.36 -33.64
C ARG A 8 -39.65 -5.21 -33.72
N ASN A 9 -39.95 -4.14 -34.42
CA ASN A 9 -39.04 -3.00 -34.50
C ASN A 9 -39.07 -2.15 -33.21
N GLY A 10 -40.24 -1.98 -32.56
CA GLY A 10 -40.34 -1.27 -31.27
C GLY A 10 -39.54 -1.92 -30.14
N VAL A 11 -39.56 -3.25 -30.05
CA VAL A 11 -38.79 -3.99 -29.04
C VAL A 11 -37.27 -3.85 -29.28
N LYS A 12 -36.80 -3.86 -30.53
CA LYS A 12 -35.40 -3.64 -30.85
C LYS A 12 -34.92 -2.21 -30.48
N TYR A 13 -35.72 -1.20 -30.63
CA TYR A 13 -35.39 0.16 -30.22
C TYR A 13 -35.40 0.30 -28.70
N ILE A 14 -36.35 -0.29 -27.98
CA ILE A 14 -36.39 -0.27 -26.51
C ILE A 14 -35.16 -0.98 -25.91
N ILE A 15 -34.74 -2.13 -26.43
CA ILE A 15 -33.54 -2.84 -25.98
C ILE A 15 -32.28 -2.01 -26.29
N ARG A 16 -32.23 -1.31 -27.43
CA ARG A 16 -31.11 -0.47 -27.82
C ARG A 16 -31.01 0.78 -26.92
N TYR A 17 -32.13 1.39 -26.56
CA TYR A 17 -32.18 2.52 -25.63
C TYR A 17 -31.90 2.09 -24.18
N LEU A 18 -32.34 0.90 -23.75
CA LEU A 18 -31.97 0.35 -22.43
C LEU A 18 -30.47 0.07 -22.36
N PHE A 19 -29.85 -0.43 -23.43
CA PHE A 19 -28.40 -0.66 -23.47
C PHE A 19 -27.61 0.65 -23.44
N TYR A 20 -28.08 1.70 -24.14
CA TYR A 20 -27.49 3.04 -24.03
C TYR A 20 -27.75 3.69 -22.67
N PHE A 21 -28.91 3.46 -22.04
CA PHE A 21 -29.22 3.99 -20.71
C PHE A 21 -28.38 3.30 -19.60
N ILE A 22 -28.15 2.00 -19.71
CA ILE A 22 -27.25 1.25 -18.82
C ILE A 22 -25.79 1.68 -19.05
N LEU A 23 -25.38 1.98 -20.28
CA LEU A 23 -24.06 2.52 -20.57
C LEU A 23 -23.87 3.94 -20.00
N LEU A 24 -24.91 4.79 -20.05
CA LEU A 24 -24.87 6.15 -19.50
C LEU A 24 -24.89 6.19 -17.97
N ILE A 25 -25.50 5.22 -17.30
CA ILE A 25 -25.46 5.11 -15.82
C ILE A 25 -24.07 4.68 -15.34
N ASN A 26 -23.31 3.95 -16.15
CA ASN A 26 -21.95 3.56 -15.80
C ASN A 26 -20.87 4.62 -16.11
N ILE A 27 -21.18 5.64 -16.93
CA ILE A 27 -20.23 6.72 -17.26
C ILE A 27 -20.07 7.73 -16.09
N ASN A 28 -21.01 7.78 -15.14
CA ASN A 28 -20.87 8.59 -13.93
C ASN A 28 -20.02 7.95 -12.82
N SER A 29 -19.40 6.80 -13.05
CA SER A 29 -18.52 6.12 -12.09
C SER A 29 -17.03 6.41 -12.32
N CYS A 30 -16.65 7.25 -13.27
CA CYS A 30 -15.34 7.89 -13.30
C CYS A 30 -15.33 9.10 -12.35
N LYS A 31 -15.62 8.90 -11.07
CA LYS A 31 -15.07 9.79 -10.06
C LYS A 31 -13.56 9.52 -10.08
N THR A 32 -12.80 10.45 -10.67
CA THR A 32 -11.43 10.67 -10.28
C THR A 32 -11.42 10.59 -8.75
N TYR A 33 -10.76 9.57 -8.21
CA TYR A 33 -10.48 9.54 -6.78
C TYR A 33 -9.47 10.66 -6.52
N ASN A 34 -9.98 11.88 -6.41
CA ASN A 34 -9.27 12.93 -5.74
C ASN A 34 -9.11 12.44 -4.30
N ILE A 35 -7.90 12.09 -3.93
CA ILE A 35 -7.52 11.75 -2.54
C ILE A 35 -7.71 12.99 -1.63
N ILE A 36 -7.94 14.16 -2.21
CA ILE A 36 -8.26 15.39 -1.49
C ILE A 36 -9.70 15.23 -0.96
N PRO A 37 -9.90 15.04 0.36
CA PRO A 37 -11.23 14.92 0.94
C PRO A 37 -11.99 16.23 0.73
N GLU A 38 -13.28 16.14 0.56
CA GLU A 38 -14.14 17.31 0.52
C GLU A 38 -14.03 18.06 1.85
N LYS A 39 -14.05 19.38 1.82
CA LYS A 39 -13.91 20.25 3.01
C LYS A 39 -14.93 19.93 4.12
N GLU A 40 -16.04 19.29 3.76
CA GLU A 40 -17.10 18.86 4.67
C GLU A 40 -16.69 17.68 5.58
N ASP A 41 -15.70 16.89 5.15
CA ASP A 41 -15.20 15.74 5.90
C ASP A 41 -14.04 16.12 6.85
N THR A 42 -13.71 17.41 7.00
CA THR A 42 -12.65 17.89 7.88
C THR A 42 -13.13 17.94 9.33
N PRO A 43 -12.33 17.46 10.31
CA PRO A 43 -12.61 17.69 11.73
C PRO A 43 -12.76 19.19 12.03
N LYS A 44 -13.83 19.58 12.75
CA LYS A 44 -14.21 21.00 12.98
C LYS A 44 -13.69 21.58 14.30
N HIS A 45 -12.81 20.86 14.99
CA HIS A 45 -12.22 21.25 16.26
C HIS A 45 -10.70 21.07 16.19
N ASP A 46 -9.99 21.73 17.08
CA ASP A 46 -8.57 21.49 17.29
C ASP A 46 -8.34 20.07 17.80
N PHE A 47 -7.13 19.56 17.59
CA PHE A 47 -6.74 18.27 18.11
C PHE A 47 -6.95 18.21 19.63
N ASP A 48 -7.63 17.16 20.06
CA ASP A 48 -7.81 16.83 21.48
C ASP A 48 -7.59 15.33 21.65
N ILE A 49 -6.61 14.95 22.46
CA ILE A 49 -6.27 13.56 22.74
C ILE A 49 -7.44 12.79 23.36
N ASN A 50 -8.30 13.45 24.15
CA ASN A 50 -9.47 12.83 24.77
C ASN A 50 -10.55 12.42 23.76
N LEU A 51 -10.50 12.97 22.55
CA LEU A 51 -11.39 12.60 21.44
C LEU A 51 -10.80 11.52 20.52
N SER A 52 -9.59 11.06 20.79
CA SER A 52 -8.84 10.15 19.89
C SER A 52 -9.12 8.67 20.13
N GLY A 53 -10.08 8.32 20.96
CA GLY A 53 -10.44 6.95 21.31
C GLY A 53 -9.45 6.26 22.25
N ASP A 54 -9.72 4.98 22.53
CA ASP A 54 -8.93 4.20 23.47
C ASP A 54 -7.52 3.90 22.95
N THR A 55 -6.56 3.87 23.88
CA THR A 55 -5.19 3.43 23.56
C THR A 55 -5.18 1.92 23.28
N PRO A 56 -4.58 1.46 22.17
CA PRO A 56 -4.48 0.05 21.84
C PRO A 56 -3.68 -0.74 22.88
N ASN A 57 -4.20 -1.89 23.29
CA ASN A 57 -3.46 -2.87 24.08
C ASN A 57 -3.01 -4.04 23.18
N TYR A 58 -1.77 -4.04 22.76
CA TYR A 58 -1.24 -5.03 21.80
C TYR A 58 -1.03 -6.44 22.38
N SER A 59 -1.29 -6.65 23.68
CA SER A 59 -1.46 -8.00 24.22
C SER A 59 -2.80 -8.65 23.81
N GLU A 60 -3.74 -7.84 23.28
CA GLU A 60 -5.03 -8.30 22.81
C GLU A 60 -5.05 -8.50 21.30
N MET A 61 -5.41 -9.69 20.84
CA MET A 61 -5.43 -10.03 19.40
C MET A 61 -6.35 -9.12 18.57
N LYS A 62 -7.37 -8.51 19.17
CA LYS A 62 -8.24 -7.53 18.48
C LYS A 62 -7.52 -6.26 18.04
N CYS A 63 -6.35 -5.95 18.64
CA CYS A 63 -5.52 -4.81 18.27
C CYS A 63 -4.58 -5.08 17.08
N TRP A 64 -4.67 -6.28 16.49
CA TRP A 64 -3.94 -6.66 15.29
C TRP A 64 -4.90 -6.84 14.12
N VAL A 65 -4.60 -6.22 12.98
CA VAL A 65 -5.30 -6.47 11.71
C VAL A 65 -4.94 -7.85 11.19
N GLU A 66 -3.61 -8.14 11.20
CA GLU A 66 -3.05 -9.43 10.83
C GLU A 66 -2.02 -9.85 11.86
N HIS A 67 -2.03 -11.11 12.24
CA HIS A 67 -1.09 -11.70 13.19
C HIS A 67 -1.05 -13.22 12.95
N PRO A 68 0.10 -13.90 13.04
CA PRO A 68 0.19 -15.34 12.76
C PRO A 68 -0.75 -16.22 13.60
N GLU A 69 -1.10 -15.79 14.80
CA GLU A 69 -1.96 -16.53 15.73
C GLU A 69 -3.45 -16.18 15.61
N LYS A 70 -3.85 -15.32 14.65
CA LYS A 70 -5.29 -15.04 14.43
C LYS A 70 -5.97 -16.24 13.80
N ALA A 71 -7.24 -16.45 14.18
CA ALA A 71 -8.11 -17.42 13.53
C ALA A 71 -8.63 -16.92 12.17
N ASP A 72 -8.89 -15.62 12.07
CA ASP A 72 -9.43 -14.98 10.87
C ASP A 72 -8.36 -14.12 10.20
N HIS A 73 -7.87 -14.54 9.05
CA HIS A 73 -6.86 -13.85 8.27
C HIS A 73 -7.46 -13.04 7.13
N TYR A 74 -6.99 -11.81 6.96
CA TYR A 74 -7.25 -11.00 5.76
C TYR A 74 -6.23 -11.29 4.65
N ALA A 75 -4.98 -11.58 5.00
CA ALA A 75 -3.98 -11.94 4.04
C ALA A 75 -4.35 -13.25 3.33
N SER A 76 -4.38 -13.21 2.01
CA SER A 76 -4.62 -14.39 1.17
C SER A 76 -3.88 -14.24 -0.14
N LEU A 77 -3.45 -15.34 -0.75
CA LEU A 77 -2.89 -15.29 -2.10
C LEU A 77 -3.99 -14.98 -3.13
N PRO A 78 -3.67 -14.31 -4.24
CA PRO A 78 -4.61 -14.10 -5.33
C PRO A 78 -5.20 -15.43 -5.81
N LYS A 79 -6.49 -15.44 -6.14
CA LYS A 79 -7.27 -16.65 -6.44
C LYS A 79 -6.72 -17.51 -7.58
N ASN A 80 -5.95 -16.92 -8.48
CA ASN A 80 -5.33 -17.57 -9.64
C ASN A 80 -3.80 -17.58 -9.54
N TYR A 81 -3.24 -17.42 -8.35
CA TYR A 81 -1.80 -17.45 -8.12
C TYR A 81 -1.46 -18.67 -7.25
N THR A 82 -0.60 -19.52 -7.77
CA THR A 82 -0.08 -20.67 -7.03
C THR A 82 1.36 -20.39 -6.62
N ASP A 83 1.66 -20.60 -5.36
CA ASP A 83 3.01 -20.41 -4.82
C ASP A 83 3.58 -21.76 -4.37
N SER A 84 4.43 -22.36 -5.19
CA SER A 84 5.09 -23.64 -4.90
C SER A 84 6.11 -23.56 -3.75
N LEU A 85 6.50 -22.33 -3.37
CA LEU A 85 7.47 -22.07 -2.30
C LEU A 85 6.80 -21.49 -1.04
N TYR A 86 5.48 -21.68 -0.92
CA TYR A 86 4.73 -21.23 0.26
C TYR A 86 5.25 -21.91 1.52
N ASN A 87 5.63 -21.11 2.52
CA ASN A 87 6.08 -21.59 3.82
C ASN A 87 5.25 -20.93 4.93
N SER A 88 4.42 -21.70 5.62
CA SER A 88 3.63 -21.22 6.77
C SER A 88 4.46 -21.09 8.06
N ASN A 89 5.67 -21.66 8.10
CA ASN A 89 6.56 -21.67 9.26
C ASN A 89 7.82 -20.87 8.98
N SER A 90 7.68 -19.69 8.38
CA SER A 90 8.83 -18.82 8.10
C SER A 90 9.54 -18.39 9.37
N ARG A 91 10.86 -18.28 9.30
CA ARG A 91 11.71 -17.64 10.32
C ARG A 91 11.99 -16.18 10.01
N ILE A 92 11.20 -15.61 9.11
CA ILE A 92 11.23 -14.20 8.74
C ILE A 92 9.89 -13.60 9.12
N ASP A 93 9.92 -12.44 9.73
CA ASP A 93 8.73 -11.69 10.07
C ASP A 93 8.61 -10.46 9.17
N VAL A 94 7.41 -9.95 8.96
CA VAL A 94 7.18 -8.62 8.41
C VAL A 94 6.29 -7.84 9.37
N PHE A 95 6.78 -6.69 9.80
CA PHE A 95 5.96 -5.71 10.49
C PHE A 95 5.42 -4.72 9.46
N PHE A 96 4.11 -4.82 9.20
CA PHE A 96 3.42 -4.07 8.15
C PHE A 96 2.56 -2.96 8.73
N VAL A 97 2.86 -1.71 8.40
CA VAL A 97 2.08 -0.54 8.80
C VAL A 97 1.16 -0.12 7.65
N HIS A 98 -0.13 -0.32 7.85
CA HIS A 98 -1.13 -0.06 6.81
C HIS A 98 -1.32 1.45 6.53
N PRO A 99 -1.82 1.83 5.34
CA PRO A 99 -2.19 3.22 5.04
C PRO A 99 -3.38 3.68 5.88
N THR A 100 -3.63 4.99 5.94
CA THR A 100 -4.91 5.48 6.45
C THR A 100 -6.01 5.24 5.43
N LEU A 101 -7.15 4.76 5.91
CA LEU A 101 -8.44 4.74 5.21
C LEU A 101 -9.45 5.66 5.91
N TYR A 102 -9.02 6.38 6.92
CA TYR A 102 -9.83 7.32 7.66
C TYR A 102 -9.91 8.67 6.93
N THR A 103 -10.84 8.74 5.99
CA THR A 103 -11.06 9.90 5.11
C THR A 103 -12.32 10.67 5.46
N LYS A 104 -13.17 10.13 6.34
CA LYS A 104 -14.45 10.70 6.77
C LYS A 104 -14.60 10.57 8.27
N GLY A 105 -15.02 11.63 8.91
CA GLY A 105 -15.25 11.66 10.35
C GLY A 105 -14.93 13.03 10.94
N ASN A 106 -15.23 13.18 12.22
CA ASN A 106 -15.06 14.45 12.92
C ASN A 106 -13.92 14.41 13.95
N ARG A 107 -13.05 13.41 13.90
CA ARG A 107 -11.88 13.26 14.79
C ARG A 107 -10.59 13.35 14.00
N TRP A 108 -9.52 13.82 14.62
CA TRP A 108 -8.20 13.83 14.00
C TRP A 108 -7.53 12.45 13.93
N ASN A 109 -7.93 11.55 14.83
CA ASN A 109 -7.50 10.14 14.79
C ASN A 109 -8.72 9.21 14.80
N ALA A 110 -8.62 8.11 14.10
CA ALA A 110 -9.64 7.09 14.06
C ALA A 110 -9.77 6.38 15.41
N ASP A 111 -10.99 5.98 15.74
CA ASP A 111 -11.23 5.09 16.87
C ASP A 111 -10.79 3.66 16.50
N ILE A 112 -9.92 3.08 17.31
CA ILE A 112 -9.43 1.70 17.12
C ILE A 112 -10.57 0.66 17.18
N ASN A 113 -11.69 1.00 17.79
CA ASN A 113 -12.86 0.14 17.91
C ASN A 113 -13.85 0.28 16.74
N ASP A 114 -13.56 1.13 15.73
CA ASP A 114 -14.40 1.24 14.51
C ASP A 114 -14.32 -0.03 13.68
N LYS A 115 -15.26 -0.94 13.92
CA LYS A 115 -15.34 -2.24 13.23
C LYS A 115 -15.49 -2.13 11.71
N LYS A 116 -16.11 -1.05 11.22
CA LYS A 116 -16.30 -0.84 9.78
C LYS A 116 -14.99 -0.45 9.13
N LEU A 117 -14.28 0.53 9.70
CA LEU A 117 -12.97 0.96 9.25
C LEU A 117 -11.96 -0.19 9.34
N ASN A 118 -11.92 -0.91 10.46
CA ASN A 118 -11.04 -2.05 10.68
C ASN A 118 -11.23 -3.15 9.61
N ARG A 119 -12.48 -3.45 9.24
CA ARG A 119 -12.78 -4.38 8.14
C ARG A 119 -12.33 -3.85 6.78
N GLN A 120 -12.45 -2.55 6.55
CA GLN A 120 -11.96 -1.93 5.31
C GLN A 120 -10.43 -2.03 5.22
N ILE A 121 -9.70 -1.79 6.32
CA ILE A 121 -8.25 -1.94 6.38
C ILE A 121 -7.84 -3.37 6.02
N GLY A 122 -8.44 -4.37 6.63
CA GLY A 122 -8.17 -5.77 6.33
C GLY A 122 -8.40 -6.11 4.86
N ASN A 123 -9.56 -5.73 4.30
CA ASN A 123 -9.93 -6.05 2.92
C ASN A 123 -9.18 -5.24 1.85
N ALA A 124 -8.75 -4.02 2.17
CA ALA A 124 -8.04 -3.17 1.22
C ALA A 124 -6.52 -3.28 1.40
N ALA A 125 -5.99 -2.96 2.59
CA ALA A 125 -4.55 -2.89 2.81
C ALA A 125 -3.92 -4.28 2.99
N ILE A 126 -4.42 -5.10 3.92
CA ILE A 126 -3.79 -6.40 4.17
C ILE A 126 -3.96 -7.32 2.98
N LYS A 127 -5.17 -7.45 2.47
CA LYS A 127 -5.47 -8.35 1.36
C LYS A 127 -4.76 -8.00 0.06
N ASN A 128 -4.55 -6.71 -0.23
CA ASN A 128 -3.95 -6.29 -1.49
C ASN A 128 -2.47 -5.91 -1.38
N GLN A 129 -2.01 -5.47 -0.21
CA GLN A 129 -0.63 -5.02 0.01
C GLN A 129 0.13 -5.99 0.91
N GLY A 130 -0.33 -6.22 2.14
CA GLY A 130 0.30 -7.12 3.09
C GLY A 130 0.41 -8.57 2.58
N SER A 131 -0.55 -9.02 1.77
CA SER A 131 -0.56 -10.37 1.19
C SER A 131 0.65 -10.69 0.30
N VAL A 132 1.39 -9.68 -0.18
CA VAL A 132 2.62 -9.90 -0.95
C VAL A 132 3.66 -10.69 -0.16
N PHE A 133 3.62 -10.61 1.18
CA PHE A 133 4.54 -11.28 2.09
C PHE A 133 4.05 -12.66 2.55
N LEU A 134 2.78 -12.99 2.32
CA LEU A 134 2.17 -14.23 2.82
C LEU A 134 2.89 -15.49 2.31
N GLY A 135 3.27 -16.39 3.23
CA GLY A 135 4.04 -17.61 2.92
C GLY A 135 5.50 -17.35 2.56
N ILE A 136 5.98 -16.11 2.75
CA ILE A 136 7.40 -15.75 2.75
C ILE A 136 7.81 -15.31 4.16
N ALA A 137 6.96 -14.55 4.82
CA ALA A 137 7.18 -14.04 6.17
C ALA A 137 5.90 -14.14 7.00
N ASN A 138 6.04 -14.20 8.33
CA ASN A 138 4.95 -14.06 9.28
C ASN A 138 4.50 -12.60 9.32
N ILE A 139 3.21 -12.33 9.10
CA ILE A 139 2.72 -10.96 8.98
C ILE A 139 2.21 -10.46 10.32
N TYR A 140 2.81 -9.37 10.82
CA TYR A 140 2.36 -8.61 11.98
C TYR A 140 1.92 -7.23 11.54
N ALA A 141 0.62 -6.96 11.56
CA ALA A 141 0.06 -5.67 11.18
C ALA A 141 -0.87 -5.14 12.28
N PRO A 142 -0.47 -4.10 13.01
CA PRO A 142 -1.29 -3.55 14.08
C PRO A 142 -2.46 -2.74 13.54
N HIS A 143 -3.57 -2.69 14.30
CA HIS A 143 -4.46 -1.55 14.28
C HIS A 143 -3.80 -0.42 15.07
N TYR A 144 -3.92 0.81 14.59
CA TYR A 144 -3.44 2.00 15.27
C TYR A 144 -4.43 3.14 15.04
N ARG A 145 -4.44 4.14 15.88
CA ARG A 145 -5.30 5.33 15.74
C ARG A 145 -4.82 6.18 14.57
N GLN A 146 -5.05 5.65 13.34
CA GLN A 146 -4.62 6.29 12.11
C GLN A 146 -5.13 7.72 12.03
N MET A 147 -4.26 8.66 11.61
CA MET A 147 -4.68 10.05 11.48
C MET A 147 -5.61 10.25 10.29
N HIS A 148 -6.53 11.18 10.42
CA HIS A 148 -7.42 11.59 9.35
C HIS A 148 -6.63 12.13 8.16
N ILE A 149 -7.07 11.87 6.93
CA ILE A 149 -6.35 12.31 5.73
C ILE A 149 -6.16 13.84 5.68
N GLN A 150 -7.07 14.62 6.28
CA GLN A 150 -6.96 16.08 6.40
C GLN A 150 -5.75 16.54 7.23
N SER A 151 -5.17 15.67 8.04
CA SER A 151 -3.96 15.97 8.82
C SER A 151 -2.77 16.38 7.95
N TYR A 152 -2.74 15.95 6.70
CA TYR A 152 -1.70 16.37 5.75
C TYR A 152 -1.85 17.82 5.27
N TYR A 153 -3.02 18.44 5.47
CA TYR A 153 -3.33 19.81 5.04
C TYR A 153 -3.48 20.80 6.20
N ASP A 154 -3.46 20.32 7.44
CA ASP A 154 -3.51 21.11 8.67
C ASP A 154 -2.32 20.74 9.56
N LEU A 155 -1.23 21.47 9.42
CA LEU A 155 0.01 21.18 10.16
C LEU A 155 -0.16 21.31 11.68
N LYS A 156 -1.01 22.21 12.17
CA LYS A 156 -1.22 22.43 13.62
C LYS A 156 -1.80 21.20 14.29
N ASN A 157 -2.87 20.67 13.72
CA ASN A 157 -3.61 19.52 14.26
C ASN A 157 -3.01 18.20 13.75
N GLY A 158 -2.54 18.21 12.52
CA GLY A 158 -2.00 17.05 11.84
C GLY A 158 -0.73 16.48 12.46
N LEU A 159 0.19 17.35 12.92
CA LEU A 159 1.41 16.89 13.61
C LEU A 159 1.07 16.17 14.92
N GLN A 160 0.12 16.70 15.71
CA GLN A 160 -0.33 16.06 16.95
C GLN A 160 -1.03 14.72 16.68
N ALA A 161 -1.88 14.67 15.65
CA ALA A 161 -2.52 13.43 15.22
C ALA A 161 -1.51 12.39 14.70
N PHE A 162 -0.47 12.84 14.01
CA PHE A 162 0.63 11.99 13.54
C PHE A 162 1.43 11.42 14.71
N ASP A 163 1.78 12.26 15.70
CA ASP A 163 2.54 11.81 16.88
C ASP A 163 1.75 10.77 17.68
N LEU A 164 0.43 10.97 17.84
CA LEU A 164 -0.42 10.00 18.50
C LEU A 164 -0.47 8.67 17.73
N ALA A 165 -0.67 8.73 16.42
CA ALA A 165 -0.69 7.53 15.57
C ALA A 165 0.67 6.81 15.58
N PHE A 166 1.77 7.56 15.56
CA PHE A 166 3.11 6.99 15.66
C PHE A 166 3.35 6.31 17.00
N SER A 167 2.91 6.89 18.11
CA SER A 167 3.05 6.26 19.44
C SER A 167 2.38 4.89 19.50
N ASP A 168 1.23 4.72 18.84
CA ASP A 168 0.58 3.41 18.73
C ASP A 168 1.41 2.43 17.90
N VAL A 169 1.94 2.87 16.76
CA VAL A 169 2.80 2.03 15.89
C VAL A 169 4.08 1.61 16.61
N GLU A 170 4.72 2.53 17.32
CA GLU A 170 5.90 2.26 18.14
C GLU A 170 5.60 1.24 19.24
N ASN A 171 4.51 1.44 20.00
CA ASN A 171 4.08 0.51 21.05
C ASN A 171 3.78 -0.89 20.50
N ALA A 172 3.13 -0.97 19.31
CA ALA A 172 2.88 -2.23 18.62
C ALA A 172 4.18 -2.93 18.23
N PHE A 173 5.14 -2.19 17.67
CA PHE A 173 6.44 -2.73 17.27
C PHE A 173 7.23 -3.21 18.49
N MET A 174 7.26 -2.44 19.58
CA MET A 174 7.94 -2.83 20.80
C MET A 174 7.30 -4.05 21.46
N TYR A 175 5.97 -4.18 21.39
CA TYR A 175 5.27 -5.39 21.83
C TYR A 175 5.65 -6.60 20.97
N TYR A 176 5.60 -6.45 19.62
CA TYR A 176 6.04 -7.47 18.68
C TYR A 176 7.49 -7.89 18.95
N TRP A 177 8.40 -6.95 19.04
CA TRP A 177 9.82 -7.21 19.30
C TRP A 177 10.06 -8.03 20.56
N LYS A 178 9.40 -7.63 21.64
CA LYS A 178 9.58 -8.26 22.96
C LYS A 178 8.91 -9.64 23.09
N ASN A 179 7.73 -9.81 22.48
CA ASN A 179 6.88 -10.97 22.77
C ASN A 179 6.73 -11.95 21.59
N ASN A 180 6.88 -11.50 20.36
CA ASN A 180 6.56 -12.29 19.17
C ASN A 180 7.77 -12.60 18.28
N ASN A 181 8.74 -11.70 18.16
CA ASN A 181 9.87 -11.84 17.21
C ASN A 181 10.73 -13.09 17.46
N LYS A 182 10.99 -13.45 18.71
CA LYS A 182 11.74 -14.67 19.10
C LYS A 182 13.12 -14.81 18.41
N GLY A 183 13.75 -13.69 18.03
CA GLY A 183 15.03 -13.66 17.34
C GLY A 183 14.97 -13.86 15.82
N ASN A 184 13.79 -13.85 15.24
CA ASN A 184 13.62 -13.90 13.78
C ASN A 184 14.21 -12.66 13.12
N LYS A 185 14.75 -12.83 11.92
CA LYS A 185 15.01 -11.70 11.01
C LYS A 185 13.69 -11.07 10.60
N PHE A 186 13.68 -9.75 10.32
CA PHE A 186 12.43 -9.10 9.99
C PHE A 186 12.56 -8.08 8.86
N ILE A 187 11.40 -7.77 8.30
CA ILE A 187 11.16 -6.79 7.24
C ILE A 187 10.28 -5.70 7.84
N ILE A 188 10.58 -4.43 7.57
CA ILE A 188 9.66 -3.32 7.82
C ILE A 188 8.96 -2.99 6.50
N SER A 189 7.64 -2.85 6.55
CA SER A 189 6.88 -2.48 5.38
C SER A 189 5.75 -1.53 5.74
N GLY A 190 5.45 -0.59 4.84
CA GLY A 190 4.34 0.32 4.99
C GLY A 190 3.76 0.74 3.64
N HIS A 191 2.69 1.55 3.67
CA HIS A 191 2.17 2.24 2.50
C HIS A 191 1.55 3.58 2.93
N SER A 192 1.78 4.64 2.17
CA SER A 192 1.19 5.96 2.42
C SER A 192 1.49 6.45 3.84
N GLN A 193 0.48 6.76 4.66
CA GLN A 193 0.68 7.12 6.08
C GLN A 193 1.49 6.05 6.84
N GLY A 194 1.26 4.77 6.54
CA GLY A 194 2.04 3.67 7.12
C GLY A 194 3.52 3.75 6.76
N THR A 195 3.87 4.26 5.59
CA THR A 195 5.27 4.53 5.19
C THR A 195 5.89 5.63 6.04
N ASN A 196 5.17 6.73 6.32
CA ASN A 196 5.69 7.78 7.20
C ASN A 196 5.96 7.26 8.62
N HIS A 197 5.06 6.43 9.17
CA HIS A 197 5.29 5.81 10.47
C HIS A 197 6.43 4.78 10.43
N ALA A 198 6.52 3.97 9.39
CA ALA A 198 7.60 3.01 9.21
C ALA A 198 8.97 3.70 9.07
N GLU A 199 9.05 4.79 8.33
CA GLU A 199 10.25 5.63 8.22
C GLU A 199 10.66 6.17 9.59
N ARG A 200 9.72 6.72 10.36
CA ARG A 200 9.98 7.26 11.69
C ARG A 200 10.42 6.15 12.66
N LEU A 201 9.79 4.97 12.60
CA LEU A 201 10.15 3.81 13.40
C LEU A 201 11.58 3.34 13.10
N LEU A 202 11.99 3.32 11.83
CA LEU A 202 13.36 3.03 11.43
C LEU A 202 14.33 4.04 12.04
N LYS A 203 14.08 5.34 11.87
CA LYS A 203 14.94 6.43 12.32
C LYS A 203 15.07 6.52 13.85
N GLU A 204 13.95 6.41 14.55
CA GLU A 204 13.91 6.72 15.98
C GLU A 204 14.13 5.50 16.88
N VAL A 205 13.83 4.30 16.39
CA VAL A 205 13.84 3.07 17.20
C VAL A 205 14.81 2.04 16.63
N ILE A 206 14.60 1.57 15.41
CA ILE A 206 15.28 0.36 14.90
C ILE A 206 16.77 0.62 14.66
N LEU A 207 17.11 1.68 13.95
CA LEU A 207 18.52 2.00 13.62
C LEU A 207 19.33 2.47 14.83
N LYS A 208 18.68 2.86 15.93
CA LYS A 208 19.35 3.20 17.20
C LYS A 208 19.60 1.97 18.10
N ASN A 209 19.08 0.82 17.75
CA ASN A 209 19.23 -0.41 18.51
C ASN A 209 19.97 -1.47 17.69
N GLU A 210 21.20 -1.78 18.09
CA GLU A 210 22.07 -2.70 17.36
C GLU A 210 21.44 -4.10 17.16
N SER A 211 20.69 -4.62 18.12
CA SER A 211 20.03 -5.92 17.99
C SER A 211 18.93 -5.89 16.94
N MET A 212 18.11 -4.82 16.91
CA MET A 212 17.06 -4.63 15.91
C MET A 212 17.67 -4.38 14.53
N LYS A 213 18.66 -3.51 14.43
CA LYS A 213 19.38 -3.21 13.19
C LYS A 213 19.97 -4.48 12.56
N ASN A 214 20.63 -5.31 13.38
CA ASN A 214 21.23 -6.57 12.91
C ASN A 214 20.20 -7.62 12.49
N GLN A 215 18.93 -7.51 12.90
CA GLN A 215 17.86 -8.42 12.48
C GLN A 215 17.04 -7.87 11.30
N LEU A 216 17.12 -6.58 10.99
CA LEU A 216 16.45 -5.98 9.84
C LEU A 216 17.07 -6.48 8.54
N ILE A 217 16.25 -7.08 7.66
CA ILE A 217 16.69 -7.53 6.33
C ILE A 217 16.57 -6.40 5.32
N ILE A 218 15.39 -5.79 5.23
CA ILE A 218 15.06 -4.81 4.21
C ILE A 218 13.81 -4.02 4.62
N SER A 219 13.63 -2.82 4.05
CA SER A 219 12.42 -2.02 4.27
C SER A 219 11.71 -1.71 2.96
N TYR A 220 10.37 -1.86 2.93
CA TYR A 220 9.49 -1.49 1.80
C TYR A 220 8.68 -0.26 2.19
N LEU A 221 8.96 0.88 1.58
CA LEU A 221 8.43 2.21 1.95
C LEU A 221 7.74 2.92 0.77
N PRO A 222 6.84 2.29 0.01
CA PRO A 222 6.17 2.96 -1.11
C PRO A 222 5.10 3.95 -0.67
N GLY A 223 4.74 4.84 -1.59
CA GLY A 223 3.59 5.74 -1.49
C GLY A 223 3.90 7.13 -0.93
N MET A 224 5.04 7.32 -0.26
CA MET A 224 5.46 8.62 0.26
C MET A 224 6.87 8.96 -0.23
N PRO A 225 7.19 10.26 -0.39
CA PRO A 225 8.55 10.67 -0.71
C PRO A 225 9.46 10.37 0.50
N ILE A 226 10.48 9.57 0.27
CA ILE A 226 11.51 9.26 1.27
C ILE A 226 12.78 10.00 0.88
N ILE A 227 13.15 10.98 1.66
CA ILE A 227 14.46 11.62 1.55
C ILE A 227 15.47 10.65 2.17
N GLN A 228 16.61 10.44 1.52
CA GLN A 228 17.68 9.60 2.04
C GLN A 228 17.95 9.95 3.50
N PHE A 229 17.68 9.03 4.41
CA PHE A 229 17.60 9.38 5.82
C PHE A 229 18.73 8.86 6.68
N HIS A 230 19.50 7.89 6.21
CA HIS A 230 20.60 7.39 7.01
C HIS A 230 21.64 6.66 6.15
N GLU A 231 22.93 6.90 6.42
CA GLU A 231 24.01 6.18 5.72
C GLU A 231 23.96 4.68 5.99
N GLU A 232 23.47 4.27 7.17
CA GLU A 232 23.35 2.87 7.58
C GLU A 232 22.19 2.11 6.92
N LEU A 233 21.25 2.80 6.30
CA LEU A 233 20.15 2.21 5.53
C LEU A 233 19.96 2.99 4.22
N PRO A 234 20.81 2.76 3.21
CA PRO A 234 20.72 3.43 1.91
C PRO A 234 19.54 2.89 1.08
N PRO A 235 19.12 3.60 0.02
CA PRO A 235 18.22 3.00 -0.96
C PRO A 235 18.88 1.81 -1.65
N CYS A 236 18.11 0.74 -1.90
CA CYS A 236 18.61 -0.40 -2.66
C CYS A 236 18.87 0.00 -4.12
N ASN A 237 19.96 -0.45 -4.70
CA ASN A 237 20.36 -0.14 -6.08
C ASN A 237 20.57 -1.38 -6.96
N SER A 238 20.25 -2.55 -6.44
CA SER A 238 20.26 -3.79 -7.22
C SER A 238 19.16 -4.76 -6.73
N PRO A 239 18.76 -5.75 -7.58
CA PRO A 239 17.69 -6.66 -7.25
C PRO A 239 18.00 -7.68 -6.14
N ASN A 240 19.25 -7.82 -5.72
CA ASN A 240 19.69 -8.79 -4.69
C ASN A 240 20.15 -8.15 -3.38
N GLU A 241 20.23 -6.82 -3.28
CA GLU A 241 20.67 -6.14 -2.06
C GLU A 241 19.68 -6.32 -0.91
N VAL A 242 20.23 -6.39 0.29
CA VAL A 242 19.55 -6.33 1.60
C VAL A 242 20.25 -5.27 2.47
N ASN A 243 19.77 -5.02 3.68
CA ASN A 243 20.22 -3.93 4.54
C ASN A 243 20.06 -2.54 3.86
N CYS A 244 19.01 -2.37 3.10
CA CYS A 244 18.65 -1.17 2.37
C CYS A 244 17.14 -0.97 2.37
N PHE A 245 16.64 0.15 1.84
CA PHE A 245 15.21 0.36 1.70
C PHE A 245 14.79 0.50 0.22
N LEU A 246 13.56 0.14 -0.04
CA LEU A 246 12.87 0.28 -1.31
C LEU A 246 11.77 1.31 -1.15
N SER A 247 11.79 2.36 -1.96
CA SER A 247 10.74 3.38 -1.98
C SER A 247 10.37 3.70 -3.43
N TRP A 248 9.08 3.84 -3.68
CA TRP A 248 8.55 4.32 -4.95
C TRP A 248 7.18 4.96 -4.75
N ARG A 249 6.80 5.79 -5.69
CA ARG A 249 5.48 6.39 -5.80
C ARG A 249 5.10 6.40 -7.28
N THR A 250 4.01 5.72 -7.62
CA THR A 250 3.66 5.45 -9.02
C THR A 250 2.76 6.54 -9.58
N LEU A 251 3.20 7.19 -10.66
CA LEU A 251 2.47 8.22 -11.38
C LEU A 251 2.43 7.89 -12.88
N ALA A 252 1.45 8.44 -13.60
CA ALA A 252 1.44 8.38 -15.06
C ALA A 252 2.60 9.17 -15.64
N GLU A 253 3.19 8.65 -16.73
CA GLU A 253 4.22 9.38 -17.48
C GLU A 253 3.72 10.78 -17.86
N GLY A 254 4.54 11.79 -17.58
CA GLY A 254 4.24 13.20 -17.82
C GLY A 254 3.47 13.92 -16.71
N TYR A 255 3.03 13.21 -15.67
CA TYR A 255 2.36 13.84 -14.53
C TYR A 255 3.28 13.96 -13.31
N LEU A 256 3.30 15.14 -12.70
CA LEU A 256 3.83 15.39 -11.35
C LEU A 256 2.82 16.26 -10.60
N PRO A 257 2.57 16.05 -9.31
CA PRO A 257 1.77 16.97 -8.49
C PRO A 257 2.35 18.37 -8.53
N GLY A 258 1.50 19.40 -8.48
CA GLY A 258 1.94 20.79 -8.59
C GLY A 258 2.85 21.29 -7.45
N ASP A 259 2.79 20.63 -6.31
CA ASP A 259 3.62 20.84 -5.12
C ASP A 259 4.78 19.84 -4.99
N TRP A 260 5.05 19.05 -6.06
CA TRP A 260 6.09 18.04 -6.03
C TRP A 260 7.48 18.67 -5.92
N ASP A 261 8.14 18.40 -4.80
CA ASP A 261 9.57 18.69 -4.68
C ASP A 261 10.34 17.73 -5.59
N SER A 262 10.89 18.28 -6.68
CA SER A 262 11.66 17.52 -7.66
C SER A 262 13.14 17.42 -7.28
N SER A 263 13.47 17.56 -5.99
CA SER A 263 14.85 17.45 -5.52
C SER A 263 15.40 16.04 -5.77
N ASP A 264 16.65 15.97 -6.18
CA ASP A 264 17.38 14.71 -6.36
C ASP A 264 17.61 13.94 -5.03
N SER A 265 17.18 14.54 -3.91
CA SER A 265 17.26 13.93 -2.57
C SER A 265 16.16 12.89 -2.31
N ILE A 266 15.08 12.84 -3.12
CA ILE A 266 14.02 11.85 -2.95
C ILE A 266 14.45 10.52 -3.58
N SER A 267 14.56 9.50 -2.73
CA SER A 267 14.91 8.16 -3.15
C SER A 267 13.77 7.48 -3.89
N CYS A 268 14.07 6.89 -5.04
CA CYS A 268 13.12 6.14 -5.84
C CYS A 268 13.77 4.88 -6.42
N VAL A 269 13.16 3.73 -6.19
CA VAL A 269 13.59 2.44 -6.73
C VAL A 269 12.48 1.90 -7.64
N ASN A 270 12.80 1.65 -8.90
CA ASN A 270 11.84 1.10 -9.85
C ASN A 270 11.45 -0.35 -9.45
N PRO A 271 10.18 -0.66 -9.16
CA PRO A 271 9.75 -1.97 -8.69
C PRO A 271 9.70 -3.06 -9.78
N ILE A 272 10.24 -2.78 -10.97
CA ILE A 272 10.48 -3.76 -12.02
C ILE A 272 11.98 -4.12 -12.10
N SER A 273 12.87 -3.10 -12.23
CA SER A 273 14.33 -3.31 -12.31
C SER A 273 15.01 -3.45 -10.95
N TRP A 274 14.40 -2.92 -9.90
CA TRP A 274 14.98 -2.81 -8.56
C TRP A 274 16.23 -1.94 -8.48
N LYS A 275 16.30 -0.94 -9.35
CA LYS A 275 17.40 0.02 -9.45
C LYS A 275 16.91 1.45 -9.26
N THR A 276 17.84 2.33 -8.91
CA THR A 276 17.63 3.77 -8.76
C THR A 276 17.88 4.56 -10.04
N ASP A 277 18.42 3.94 -11.10
CA ASP A 277 18.68 4.58 -12.37
C ASP A 277 17.38 4.98 -13.12
N THR A 278 17.53 5.76 -14.19
CA THR A 278 16.42 6.23 -15.02
C THR A 278 16.18 5.37 -16.27
N VAL A 279 16.81 4.18 -16.31
CA VAL A 279 16.67 3.27 -17.44
C VAL A 279 15.26 2.68 -17.44
N ILE A 280 14.61 2.70 -18.60
CA ILE A 280 13.27 2.17 -18.76
C ILE A 280 13.30 0.65 -18.59
N SER A 281 12.49 0.14 -17.66
CA SER A 281 12.14 -1.27 -17.59
C SER A 281 10.98 -1.52 -18.55
N GLU A 282 11.23 -2.28 -19.60
CA GLU A 282 10.24 -2.59 -20.61
C GLU A 282 9.14 -3.52 -20.08
N ASN A 283 8.04 -3.57 -20.82
CA ASN A 283 6.84 -4.32 -20.43
C ASN A 283 7.11 -5.80 -20.11
N GLU A 284 8.04 -6.43 -20.82
CA GLU A 284 8.37 -7.86 -20.72
C GLU A 284 8.84 -8.26 -19.31
N ASN A 285 9.33 -7.30 -18.53
CA ASN A 285 9.78 -7.54 -17.16
C ASN A 285 8.68 -7.36 -16.11
N HIS A 286 7.50 -6.90 -16.52
CA HIS A 286 6.34 -6.75 -15.64
C HIS A 286 5.55 -8.05 -15.55
N LEU A 287 5.33 -8.56 -14.34
CA LEU A 287 4.81 -9.90 -14.10
C LEU A 287 3.29 -9.97 -13.90
N GLY A 288 2.61 -8.83 -13.86
CA GLY A 288 1.15 -8.75 -13.78
C GLY A 288 0.63 -7.87 -12.65
N ILE A 289 -0.62 -7.45 -12.78
CA ILE A 289 -1.34 -6.55 -11.89
C ILE A 289 -2.29 -7.34 -11.00
N LEU A 290 -2.34 -7.05 -9.70
CA LEU A 290 -3.36 -7.54 -8.78
C LEU A 290 -4.60 -6.63 -8.85
N PHE A 291 -5.72 -7.17 -9.29
CA PHE A 291 -6.98 -6.46 -9.41
C PHE A 291 -7.86 -6.56 -8.15
N GLN A 292 -8.88 -5.69 -8.04
CA GLN A 292 -9.82 -5.65 -6.91
C GLN A 292 -10.58 -6.97 -6.68
N ASN A 293 -10.78 -7.79 -7.73
CA ASN A 293 -11.38 -9.12 -7.62
C ASN A 293 -10.42 -10.15 -7.00
N HIS A 294 -9.24 -9.69 -6.56
CA HIS A 294 -8.18 -10.49 -5.99
C HIS A 294 -7.68 -11.59 -6.93
N LYS A 295 -7.48 -11.22 -8.20
CA LYS A 295 -6.82 -12.03 -9.22
C LYS A 295 -5.69 -11.24 -9.87
N THR A 296 -4.64 -11.93 -10.25
CA THR A 296 -3.54 -11.35 -11.02
C THR A 296 -3.77 -11.53 -12.51
N HIS A 297 -3.57 -10.46 -13.28
CA HIS A 297 -3.76 -10.46 -14.73
C HIS A 297 -2.72 -9.61 -15.43
N TYR A 298 -2.62 -9.77 -16.73
CA TYR A 298 -1.88 -8.91 -17.66
C TYR A 298 -0.39 -8.78 -17.32
N PRO A 299 0.39 -9.87 -17.34
CA PRO A 299 1.84 -9.73 -17.43
C PRO A 299 2.20 -8.95 -18.70
N ASN A 300 3.40 -8.37 -18.71
CA ASN A 300 3.92 -7.59 -19.85
C ASN A 300 3.07 -6.34 -20.18
N SER A 301 2.43 -5.74 -19.19
CA SER A 301 1.50 -4.63 -19.41
C SER A 301 2.01 -3.26 -18.98
N ILE A 302 3.08 -3.20 -18.18
CA ILE A 302 3.64 -1.94 -17.64
C ILE A 302 5.10 -1.83 -17.99
N ALA A 303 5.47 -0.69 -18.62
CA ALA A 303 6.84 -0.21 -18.67
C ALA A 303 6.98 0.95 -17.67
N ALA A 304 8.10 0.98 -16.93
CA ALA A 304 8.30 1.94 -15.85
C ALA A 304 9.75 2.45 -15.79
N TYR A 305 9.93 3.67 -15.31
CA TYR A 305 11.25 4.26 -15.07
C TYR A 305 11.21 5.32 -13.99
N ASN A 306 12.34 5.54 -13.33
CA ASN A 306 12.46 6.57 -12.31
C ASN A 306 12.57 7.96 -12.94
N HIS A 307 11.83 8.91 -12.40
CA HIS A 307 11.87 10.31 -12.82
C HIS A 307 11.62 11.23 -11.63
N LYS A 308 12.62 12.05 -11.26
CA LYS A 308 12.48 13.06 -10.18
C LYS A 308 11.86 12.51 -8.89
N GLY A 309 12.34 11.36 -8.40
CA GLY A 309 11.88 10.78 -7.13
C GLY A 309 10.53 10.05 -7.20
N VAL A 310 9.99 9.79 -8.39
CA VAL A 310 8.78 8.99 -8.62
C VAL A 310 9.04 7.91 -9.68
N VAL A 311 8.19 6.90 -9.71
CA VAL A 311 8.13 5.94 -10.81
C VAL A 311 7.06 6.39 -11.81
N TRP A 312 7.47 6.79 -12.98
CA TRP A 312 6.57 7.00 -14.10
C TRP A 312 6.29 5.69 -14.80
N ILE A 313 5.00 5.42 -15.04
CA ILE A 313 4.55 4.31 -15.87
C ILE A 313 4.00 4.82 -17.19
N LYS A 314 4.40 4.15 -18.28
CA LYS A 314 3.80 4.37 -19.60
C LYS A 314 2.34 3.90 -19.60
N PRO A 315 1.51 4.34 -20.58
CA PRO A 315 0.13 3.86 -20.65
C PRO A 315 0.04 2.34 -20.54
N ILE A 316 -0.77 1.86 -19.59
CA ILE A 316 -0.90 0.45 -19.27
C ILE A 316 -1.49 -0.30 -20.47
N LYS A 317 -0.83 -1.38 -20.92
CA LYS A 317 -1.26 -2.18 -22.07
C LYS A 317 -2.23 -3.29 -21.64
N ILE A 318 -3.49 -2.93 -21.40
CA ILE A 318 -4.57 -3.85 -21.04
C ILE A 318 -5.84 -3.54 -21.83
N PRO A 319 -6.75 -4.50 -22.04
CA PRO A 319 -8.08 -4.22 -22.59
C PRO A 319 -8.79 -3.15 -21.76
N PHE A 320 -9.44 -2.21 -22.43
CA PHE A 320 -10.19 -1.11 -21.76
C PHE A 320 -9.32 -0.24 -20.82
N ALA A 321 -8.03 -0.07 -21.14
CA ALA A 321 -7.07 0.68 -20.33
C ALA A 321 -7.56 2.08 -19.90
N ASN A 322 -8.35 2.75 -20.74
CA ASN A 322 -8.89 4.08 -20.44
C ASN A 322 -9.74 4.14 -19.16
N PHE A 323 -10.38 3.02 -18.76
CA PHE A 323 -11.14 2.96 -17.51
C PHE A 323 -10.25 2.87 -16.25
N TYR A 324 -8.98 2.54 -16.43
CA TYR A 324 -7.98 2.40 -15.35
C TYR A 324 -6.93 3.51 -15.38
N ARG A 325 -7.07 4.46 -16.31
CA ARG A 325 -6.13 5.57 -16.44
C ARG A 325 -6.33 6.54 -15.29
N MET A 326 -5.26 6.78 -14.55
CA MET A 326 -5.15 7.76 -13.48
C MET A 326 -3.86 8.56 -13.68
N ASP A 327 -3.82 9.80 -13.23
CA ASP A 327 -2.57 10.57 -13.17
C ASP A 327 -1.72 10.11 -11.98
N ASN A 328 -2.37 9.78 -10.87
CA ASN A 328 -1.73 9.30 -9.65
C ASN A 328 -2.21 7.88 -9.30
N TYR A 329 -1.29 6.91 -9.37
CA TYR A 329 -1.54 5.50 -9.05
C TYR A 329 -1.20 5.13 -7.61
N HIS A 330 -1.08 6.11 -6.71
CA HIS A 330 -0.72 5.90 -5.30
C HIS A 330 -1.46 4.74 -4.62
N ILE A 331 -2.78 4.63 -4.81
CA ILE A 331 -3.57 3.55 -4.22
C ILE A 331 -3.20 2.16 -4.75
N ALA A 332 -2.49 2.09 -5.86
CA ALA A 332 -2.12 0.86 -6.56
C ALA A 332 -0.61 0.58 -6.54
N ASP A 333 0.18 1.31 -5.75
CA ASP A 333 1.65 1.14 -5.67
C ASP A 333 2.08 -0.32 -5.46
N TYR A 334 1.36 -1.08 -4.62
CA TYR A 334 1.59 -2.51 -4.47
C TYR A 334 0.92 -3.33 -5.56
N ASN A 335 -0.31 -3.01 -5.91
CA ASN A 335 -1.14 -3.81 -6.80
C ASN A 335 -0.55 -3.92 -8.22
N LEU A 336 0.01 -2.81 -8.74
CA LEU A 336 0.64 -2.77 -10.06
C LEU A 336 1.85 -3.70 -10.16
N PHE A 337 2.55 -3.94 -9.06
CA PHE A 337 3.81 -4.69 -9.02
C PHE A 337 3.79 -5.88 -8.05
N TRP A 338 2.61 -6.36 -7.64
CA TRP A 338 2.46 -7.38 -6.60
C TRP A 338 3.33 -8.62 -6.85
N ILE A 339 3.31 -9.16 -8.08
CA ILE A 339 4.12 -10.34 -8.42
C ILE A 339 5.61 -9.99 -8.49
N ASN A 340 5.96 -8.81 -9.04
CA ASN A 340 7.34 -8.35 -9.10
C ASN A 340 7.93 -8.21 -7.68
N ILE A 341 7.20 -7.61 -6.74
CA ILE A 341 7.62 -7.44 -5.34
C ILE A 341 7.86 -8.81 -4.71
N ARG A 342 6.90 -9.73 -4.84
CA ARG A 342 6.96 -11.05 -4.25
C ARG A 342 8.15 -11.86 -4.77
N ASN A 343 8.35 -11.88 -6.09
CA ASN A 343 9.44 -12.63 -6.71
C ASN A 343 10.81 -12.02 -6.36
N ASN A 344 10.90 -10.69 -6.34
CA ASN A 344 12.13 -10.01 -5.95
C ASN A 344 12.47 -10.26 -4.47
N LEU A 345 11.49 -10.21 -3.57
CA LEU A 345 11.75 -10.53 -2.16
C LEU A 345 12.33 -11.94 -2.02
N ARG A 346 11.73 -12.94 -2.66
CA ARG A 346 12.27 -14.31 -2.65
C ARG A 346 13.70 -14.38 -3.20
N TYR A 347 13.94 -13.68 -4.31
CA TYR A 347 15.28 -13.62 -4.90
C TYR A 347 16.30 -13.04 -3.93
N ARG A 348 15.99 -11.89 -3.29
CA ARG A 348 16.84 -11.26 -2.28
C ARG A 348 17.13 -12.21 -1.11
N LEU A 349 16.10 -12.83 -0.56
CA LEU A 349 16.24 -13.75 0.57
C LEU A 349 17.13 -14.93 0.22
N LYS A 350 16.92 -15.55 -0.95
CA LYS A 350 17.74 -16.66 -1.43
C LYS A 350 19.21 -16.29 -1.62
N GLU A 351 19.48 -15.18 -2.32
CA GLU A 351 20.86 -14.73 -2.64
C GLU A 351 21.65 -14.36 -1.37
N ASN A 352 20.97 -14.00 -0.29
CA ASN A 352 21.59 -13.62 0.98
C ASN A 352 21.47 -14.70 2.07
N GLY A 353 21.07 -15.92 1.72
CA GLY A 353 21.06 -17.07 2.63
C GLY A 353 19.92 -17.05 3.67
N TYR A 354 18.88 -16.29 3.45
CA TYR A 354 17.66 -16.31 4.25
C TYR A 354 16.68 -17.33 3.67
N ASN A 355 16.74 -18.58 4.08
CA ASN A 355 15.90 -19.68 3.62
C ASN A 355 14.81 -20.05 4.64
#